data_b9d65ff9d55507a5b4b6081092609025
#
_entry.id   b9d65ff9d55507a5b4b6081092609025
#
_cell.length_a   1.000
_cell.length_b   1.000
_cell.length_c   1.000
_cell.angle_alpha   90.00
_cell.angle_beta   90.00
_cell.angle_gamma   90.00
#
_symmetry.space_group_name_H-M   'P 1'
#
loop_
_entity.id
_entity.type
_entity.pdbx_description
1 polymer ?
#
loop_
_entity_poly.entity_id
_entity_poly.type
_entity_poly.pdbx_seq_one_letter_code
_entity_poly.pdbx_strand_id
1 'polypeptide(L)'
;MNSYLNIKINGKNLEKKADIENAILKFDEDLKENPDDEATIVGKSVLLYKLGKLNESLNCLNQIENIRNVSIIELKAVILMGLENYKQALELLNEVLKVDNGNISALYYKTECLFQLKRFNEVVDTANVALKIDKNHQSILINKFCSLVELNSTKEALKVKEKLLRLGLNCNI
;
A
#
# COMPACT_ATOMS: atom_id res chain seq x y z
N MET A 1 4.33 6.73 4.51
CA MET A 1 4.80 7.40 3.26
C MET A 1 5.55 6.35 2.47
N ASN A 2 5.01 5.93 1.31
CA ASN A 2 5.52 4.78 0.55
C ASN A 2 6.98 4.96 0.15
N SER A 3 7.87 4.13 0.69
CA SER A 3 9.30 4.12 0.36
C SER A 3 9.57 3.85 -1.13
N TYR A 4 8.64 3.19 -1.83
CA TYR A 4 8.71 2.88 -3.26
C TYR A 4 8.53 4.09 -4.19
N LEU A 5 7.96 5.21 -3.70
CA LEU A 5 7.73 6.39 -4.52
C LEU A 5 9.00 7.21 -4.79
N ASN A 6 10.10 6.93 -4.09
CA ASN A 6 11.37 7.67 -4.18
C ASN A 6 12.50 6.85 -4.81
N ILE A 7 12.23 6.15 -5.92
CA ILE A 7 13.30 5.48 -6.65
C ILE A 7 14.17 6.53 -7.31
N LYS A 8 15.45 6.56 -6.89
CA LYS A 8 16.51 7.26 -7.57
C LYS A 8 17.16 6.31 -8.57
N ILE A 9 17.00 6.55 -9.85
CA ILE A 9 17.79 5.88 -10.89
C ILE A 9 18.98 6.79 -11.22
N ASN A 10 20.20 6.29 -11.04
CA ASN A 10 21.44 7.06 -11.20
C ASN A 10 21.46 8.37 -10.39
N GLY A 11 20.90 8.37 -9.17
CA GLY A 11 20.88 9.52 -8.27
C GLY A 11 19.87 10.63 -8.60
N LYS A 12 19.08 10.50 -9.66
CA LYS A 12 18.06 11.48 -10.06
C LYS A 12 16.65 11.01 -9.68
N ASN A 13 15.86 11.90 -9.07
CA ASN A 13 14.43 11.71 -8.95
C ASN A 13 13.80 11.82 -10.36
N LEU A 14 13.10 10.77 -10.78
CA LEU A 14 12.37 10.78 -12.05
C LEU A 14 11.00 11.44 -11.82
N GLU A 15 10.90 12.73 -12.10
CA GLU A 15 9.66 13.50 -11.96
C GLU A 15 8.92 13.65 -13.30
N LYS A 16 9.67 13.65 -14.42
CA LYS A 16 9.08 13.80 -15.74
C LYS A 16 8.70 12.45 -16.33
N LYS A 17 7.51 12.38 -16.94
CA LYS A 17 6.99 11.17 -17.60
C LYS A 17 7.99 10.60 -18.62
N ALA A 18 8.60 11.44 -19.45
CA ALA A 18 9.59 11.01 -20.44
C ALA A 18 10.83 10.35 -19.82
N ASP A 19 11.29 10.83 -18.66
CA ASP A 19 12.44 10.25 -17.98
C ASP A 19 12.08 8.86 -17.40
N ILE A 20 10.84 8.69 -16.93
CA ILE A 20 10.33 7.40 -16.45
C ILE A 20 10.21 6.41 -17.61
N GLU A 21 9.67 6.83 -18.75
CA GLU A 21 9.53 5.98 -19.95
C GLU A 21 10.90 5.54 -20.48
N ASN A 22 11.89 6.45 -20.55
CA ASN A 22 13.26 6.11 -20.93
C ASN A 22 13.92 5.12 -19.95
N ALA A 23 13.67 5.27 -18.66
CA ALA A 23 14.19 4.33 -17.66
C ALA A 23 13.55 2.94 -17.79
N ILE A 24 12.26 2.85 -18.14
CA ILE A 24 11.58 1.58 -18.43
C ILE A 24 12.22 0.90 -19.64
N LEU A 25 12.49 1.63 -20.73
CA LEU A 25 13.16 1.08 -21.92
C LEU A 25 14.53 0.49 -21.58
N LYS A 26 15.30 1.17 -20.70
CA LYS A 26 16.57 0.65 -20.22
C LYS A 26 16.41 -0.64 -19.43
N PHE A 27 15.44 -0.71 -18.54
CA PHE A 27 15.14 -1.95 -17.83
C PHE A 27 14.70 -3.08 -18.77
N ASP A 28 13.99 -2.76 -19.86
CA ASP A 28 13.64 -3.75 -20.89
C ASP A 28 14.88 -4.31 -21.61
N GLU A 29 15.93 -3.48 -21.81
CA GLU A 29 17.20 -3.93 -22.36
C GLU A 29 17.98 -4.80 -21.37
N ASP A 30 18.07 -4.38 -20.11
CA ASP A 30 18.74 -5.11 -19.05
C ASP A 30 18.08 -6.52 -18.85
N LEU A 31 16.74 -6.59 -18.92
CA LEU A 31 16.01 -7.84 -18.80
C LEU A 31 16.12 -8.78 -20.01
N LYS A 32 16.58 -8.31 -21.17
CA LYS A 32 16.93 -9.20 -22.30
C LYS A 32 18.21 -9.98 -22.01
N GLU A 33 19.15 -9.38 -21.27
CA GLU A 33 20.40 -10.01 -20.88
C GLU A 33 20.22 -10.87 -19.61
N ASN A 34 19.44 -10.40 -18.64
CA ASN A 34 19.18 -11.06 -17.37
C ASN A 34 17.66 -11.06 -17.06
N PRO A 35 16.88 -12.02 -17.64
CA PRO A 35 15.42 -12.05 -17.51
C PRO A 35 14.90 -12.18 -16.08
N ASP A 36 15.67 -12.80 -15.18
CA ASP A 36 15.28 -13.13 -13.81
C ASP A 36 15.88 -12.15 -12.77
N ASP A 37 16.45 -11.01 -13.22
CA ASP A 37 16.98 -10.03 -12.28
C ASP A 37 15.84 -9.34 -11.50
N GLU A 38 15.62 -9.82 -10.26
CA GLU A 38 14.56 -9.36 -9.37
C GLU A 38 14.60 -7.84 -9.16
N ALA A 39 15.80 -7.26 -9.02
CA ALA A 39 15.95 -5.83 -8.76
C ALA A 39 15.46 -5.00 -9.97
N THR A 40 15.81 -5.40 -11.18
CA THR A 40 15.37 -4.77 -12.43
C THR A 40 13.86 -4.95 -12.64
N ILE A 41 13.32 -6.16 -12.41
CA ILE A 41 11.88 -6.44 -12.49
C ILE A 41 11.10 -5.53 -11.52
N VAL A 42 11.53 -5.44 -10.26
CA VAL A 42 10.89 -4.59 -9.24
C VAL A 42 11.01 -3.12 -9.62
N GLY A 43 12.20 -2.67 -10.06
CA GLY A 43 12.43 -1.31 -10.52
C GLY A 43 11.48 -0.91 -11.65
N LYS A 44 11.37 -1.75 -12.68
CA LYS A 44 10.44 -1.57 -13.80
C LYS A 44 8.98 -1.52 -13.32
N SER A 45 8.59 -2.46 -12.46
CA SER A 45 7.23 -2.49 -11.89
C SER A 45 6.87 -1.19 -11.18
N VAL A 46 7.77 -0.64 -10.36
CA VAL A 46 7.53 0.62 -9.65
C VAL A 46 7.39 1.80 -10.62
N LEU A 47 8.17 1.84 -11.70
CA LEU A 47 8.04 2.89 -12.71
C LEU A 47 6.71 2.79 -13.47
N LEU A 48 6.29 1.58 -13.81
CA LEU A 48 4.99 1.32 -14.43
C LEU A 48 3.84 1.73 -13.49
N TYR A 49 3.95 1.39 -12.20
CA TYR A 49 2.99 1.84 -11.17
C TYR A 49 2.90 3.38 -11.13
N LYS A 50 4.03 4.09 -11.15
CA LYS A 50 4.06 5.57 -11.18
C LYS A 50 3.39 6.15 -12.42
N LEU A 51 3.44 5.47 -13.56
CA LEU A 51 2.74 5.86 -14.78
C LEU A 51 1.24 5.50 -14.78
N GLY A 52 0.74 4.85 -13.73
CA GLY A 52 -0.63 4.33 -13.67
C GLY A 52 -0.87 3.07 -14.51
N LYS A 53 0.20 2.46 -15.06
CA LYS A 53 0.15 1.21 -15.84
C LYS A 53 0.10 -0.01 -14.93
N LEU A 54 -0.98 -0.10 -14.14
CA LEU A 54 -1.09 -1.04 -13.02
C LEU A 54 -1.04 -2.51 -13.45
N ASN A 55 -1.69 -2.87 -14.57
CA ASN A 55 -1.66 -4.24 -15.09
C ASN A 55 -0.25 -4.65 -15.55
N GLU A 56 0.45 -3.75 -16.26
CA GLU A 56 1.83 -4.00 -16.71
C GLU A 56 2.76 -4.15 -15.48
N SER A 57 2.58 -3.30 -14.47
CA SER A 57 3.31 -3.35 -13.21
C SER A 57 3.10 -4.68 -12.47
N LEU A 58 1.85 -5.14 -12.35
CA LEU A 58 1.52 -6.42 -11.73
C LEU A 58 2.12 -7.59 -12.51
N ASN A 59 2.08 -7.54 -13.84
CA ASN A 59 2.64 -8.57 -14.70
C ASN A 59 4.17 -8.70 -14.52
N CYS A 60 4.89 -7.59 -14.32
CA CYS A 60 6.31 -7.66 -13.98
C CYS A 60 6.54 -8.45 -12.68
N LEU A 61 5.83 -8.11 -11.61
CA LEU A 61 6.00 -8.79 -10.31
C LEU A 61 5.54 -10.25 -10.33
N ASN A 62 4.66 -10.64 -11.25
CA ASN A 62 4.24 -12.02 -11.41
C ASN A 62 5.30 -12.91 -12.06
N GLN A 63 6.36 -12.35 -12.64
CA GLN A 63 7.51 -13.09 -13.16
C GLN A 63 8.44 -13.58 -12.04
N ILE A 64 8.38 -12.95 -10.86
CA ILE A 64 9.22 -13.34 -9.73
C ILE A 64 8.62 -14.59 -9.08
N GLU A 65 9.34 -15.69 -9.15
CA GLU A 65 8.98 -16.93 -8.45
C GLU A 65 9.35 -16.85 -6.96
N ASN A 66 8.54 -17.45 -6.08
CA ASN A 66 8.83 -17.61 -4.66
C ASN A 66 9.20 -16.30 -3.93
N ILE A 67 8.41 -15.24 -4.10
CA ILE A 67 8.62 -13.95 -3.46
C ILE A 67 8.68 -14.13 -1.92
N ARG A 68 9.87 -13.93 -1.34
CA ARG A 68 10.10 -13.93 0.12
C ARG A 68 10.27 -12.51 0.67
N ASN A 69 10.54 -11.56 -0.19
CA ASN A 69 10.75 -10.17 0.20
C ASN A 69 9.40 -9.51 0.53
N VAL A 70 9.20 -9.21 1.81
CA VAL A 70 7.98 -8.56 2.34
C VAL A 70 7.65 -7.28 1.56
N SER A 71 8.67 -6.51 1.19
CA SER A 71 8.48 -5.26 0.44
C SER A 71 7.88 -5.48 -0.95
N ILE A 72 8.24 -6.56 -1.62
CA ILE A 72 7.68 -6.91 -2.94
C ILE A 72 6.22 -7.36 -2.79
N ILE A 73 5.92 -8.14 -1.75
CA ILE A 73 4.54 -8.55 -1.43
C ILE A 73 3.67 -7.32 -1.16
N GLU A 74 4.16 -6.37 -0.37
CA GLU A 74 3.46 -5.10 -0.12
C GLU A 74 3.24 -4.30 -1.41
N LEU A 75 4.26 -4.18 -2.26
CA LEU A 75 4.12 -3.50 -3.55
C LEU A 75 3.04 -4.15 -4.42
N LYS A 76 3.05 -5.48 -4.50
CA LYS A 76 2.02 -6.24 -5.24
C LYS A 76 0.63 -6.01 -4.66
N ALA A 77 0.50 -5.97 -3.33
CA ALA A 77 -0.77 -5.66 -2.67
C ALA A 77 -1.24 -4.23 -3.01
N VAL A 78 -0.36 -3.24 -3.00
CA VAL A 78 -0.69 -1.84 -3.36
C VAL A 78 -1.14 -1.73 -4.81
N ILE A 79 -0.48 -2.44 -5.73
CA ILE A 79 -0.88 -2.46 -7.15
C ILE A 79 -2.28 -3.09 -7.29
N LEU A 80 -2.52 -4.22 -6.60
CA LEU A 80 -3.84 -4.87 -6.61
C LEU A 80 -4.94 -3.98 -6.02
N MET A 81 -4.64 -3.18 -5.00
CA MET A 81 -5.56 -2.17 -4.48
C MET A 81 -5.88 -1.11 -5.54
N GLY A 82 -4.89 -0.65 -6.29
CA GLY A 82 -5.09 0.27 -7.41
C GLY A 82 -5.93 -0.32 -8.55
N LEU A 83 -5.92 -1.65 -8.69
CA LEU A 83 -6.78 -2.41 -9.62
C LEU A 83 -8.14 -2.80 -8.98
N GLU A 84 -8.45 -2.26 -7.80
CA GLU A 84 -9.67 -2.56 -7.02
C GLU A 84 -9.82 -4.04 -6.63
N ASN A 85 -8.73 -4.82 -6.75
CA ASN A 85 -8.71 -6.23 -6.37
C ASN A 85 -8.39 -6.38 -4.87
N TYR A 86 -9.25 -5.81 -4.04
CA TYR A 86 -9.05 -5.72 -2.58
C TYR A 86 -8.99 -7.08 -1.89
N LYS A 87 -9.64 -8.11 -2.43
CA LYS A 87 -9.61 -9.47 -1.84
C LYS A 87 -8.21 -10.07 -1.94
N GLN A 88 -7.61 -10.07 -3.13
CA GLN A 88 -6.26 -10.60 -3.32
C GLN A 88 -5.21 -9.74 -2.60
N ALA A 89 -5.36 -8.41 -2.61
CA ALA A 89 -4.50 -7.52 -1.82
C ALA A 89 -4.55 -7.89 -0.33
N LEU A 90 -5.73 -8.15 0.22
CA LEU A 90 -5.92 -8.53 1.62
C LEU A 90 -5.24 -9.87 1.96
N GLU A 91 -5.25 -10.85 1.06
CA GLU A 91 -4.54 -12.12 1.21
C GLU A 91 -3.04 -11.90 1.34
N LEU A 92 -2.43 -11.12 0.43
CA LEU A 92 -1.01 -10.78 0.48
C LEU A 92 -0.63 -10.00 1.75
N LEU A 93 -1.44 -9.05 2.16
CA LEU A 93 -1.20 -8.29 3.39
C LEU A 93 -1.29 -9.18 4.64
N ASN A 94 -2.16 -10.18 4.64
CA ASN A 94 -2.21 -11.16 5.71
C ASN A 94 -0.95 -12.06 5.73
N GLU A 95 -0.34 -12.37 4.59
CA GLU A 95 0.95 -13.07 4.53
C GLU A 95 2.06 -12.22 5.15
N VAL A 96 2.13 -10.94 4.81
CA VAL A 96 3.07 -10.00 5.44
C VAL A 96 2.89 -9.97 6.95
N LEU A 97 1.65 -9.88 7.43
CA LEU A 97 1.34 -9.80 8.87
C LEU A 97 1.55 -11.13 9.62
N LYS A 98 1.63 -12.27 8.94
CA LYS A 98 2.08 -13.53 9.55
C LYS A 98 3.58 -13.51 9.86
N VAL A 99 4.38 -12.83 9.05
CA VAL A 99 5.83 -12.70 9.23
C VAL A 99 6.15 -11.58 10.23
N ASP A 100 5.52 -10.43 10.08
CA ASP A 100 5.66 -9.27 10.95
C ASP A 100 4.28 -8.70 11.30
N ASN A 101 3.74 -9.11 12.44
CA ASN A 101 2.42 -8.69 12.92
C ASN A 101 2.38 -7.20 13.33
N GLY A 102 3.55 -6.57 13.47
CA GLY A 102 3.72 -5.16 13.79
C GLY A 102 3.93 -4.27 12.56
N ASN A 103 3.95 -4.81 11.36
CA ASN A 103 4.14 -4.03 10.14
C ASN A 103 3.02 -3.00 9.97
N ILE A 104 3.33 -1.74 10.29
CA ILE A 104 2.34 -0.66 10.30
C ILE A 104 1.80 -0.34 8.90
N SER A 105 2.63 -0.48 7.86
CA SER A 105 2.22 -0.27 6.47
C SER A 105 1.20 -1.33 6.05
N ALA A 106 1.48 -2.60 6.33
CA ALA A 106 0.57 -3.70 6.03
C ALA A 106 -0.75 -3.59 6.80
N LEU A 107 -0.69 -3.20 8.08
CA LEU A 107 -1.89 -2.93 8.89
C LEU A 107 -2.71 -1.77 8.30
N TYR A 108 -2.07 -0.69 7.85
CA TYR A 108 -2.75 0.41 7.20
C TYR A 108 -3.45 -0.04 5.91
N TYR A 109 -2.72 -0.67 4.98
CA TYR A 109 -3.31 -1.16 3.73
C TYR A 109 -4.42 -2.20 3.97
N LYS A 110 -4.29 -3.02 5.01
CA LYS A 110 -5.33 -3.95 5.43
C LYS A 110 -6.60 -3.20 5.84
N THR A 111 -6.49 -2.12 6.64
CA THR A 111 -7.68 -1.32 6.99
C THR A 111 -8.34 -0.71 5.75
N GLU A 112 -7.55 -0.27 4.77
CA GLU A 112 -8.04 0.27 3.51
C GLU A 112 -8.81 -0.78 2.69
N CYS A 113 -8.21 -1.96 2.48
CA CYS A 113 -8.86 -3.07 1.77
C CYS A 113 -10.17 -3.49 2.45
N LEU A 114 -10.15 -3.63 3.77
CA LEU A 114 -11.33 -4.02 4.55
C LEU A 114 -12.44 -2.97 4.46
N PHE A 115 -12.08 -1.68 4.45
CA PHE A 115 -13.02 -0.58 4.29
C PHE A 115 -13.71 -0.63 2.92
N GLN A 116 -12.94 -0.80 1.83
CA GLN A 116 -13.49 -0.95 0.48
C GLN A 116 -14.39 -2.19 0.34
N LEU A 117 -14.05 -3.26 1.06
CA LEU A 117 -14.87 -4.47 1.14
C LEU A 117 -16.07 -4.34 2.10
N LYS A 118 -16.29 -3.17 2.70
CA LYS A 118 -17.35 -2.87 3.70
C LYS A 118 -17.32 -3.78 4.95
N ARG A 119 -16.13 -4.31 5.28
CA ARG A 119 -15.90 -5.16 6.46
C ARG A 119 -15.55 -4.30 7.67
N PHE A 120 -16.44 -3.38 8.04
CA PHE A 120 -16.16 -2.28 8.98
C PHE A 120 -15.75 -2.75 10.39
N ASN A 121 -16.31 -3.83 10.91
CA ASN A 121 -15.88 -4.39 12.21
C ASN A 121 -14.39 -4.77 12.17
N GLU A 122 -13.95 -5.42 11.10
CA GLU A 122 -12.57 -5.85 10.97
C GLU A 122 -11.62 -4.67 10.72
N VAL A 123 -12.10 -3.57 10.11
CA VAL A 123 -11.35 -2.30 10.05
C VAL A 123 -11.06 -1.80 11.46
N VAL A 124 -12.10 -1.75 12.32
CA VAL A 124 -11.96 -1.27 13.71
C VAL A 124 -10.98 -2.14 14.49
N ASP A 125 -11.08 -3.47 14.38
CA ASP A 125 -10.18 -4.41 15.05
C ASP A 125 -8.73 -4.24 14.57
N THR A 126 -8.51 -4.20 13.26
CA THR A 126 -7.18 -4.00 12.66
C THR A 126 -6.60 -2.64 13.06
N ALA A 127 -7.41 -1.59 13.02
CA ALA A 127 -7.01 -0.25 13.44
C ALA A 127 -6.63 -0.21 14.94
N ASN A 128 -7.34 -0.96 15.80
CA ASN A 128 -7.01 -1.06 17.21
C ASN A 128 -5.61 -1.68 17.43
N VAL A 129 -5.26 -2.69 16.64
CA VAL A 129 -3.90 -3.28 16.67
C VAL A 129 -2.86 -2.26 16.22
N ALA A 130 -3.06 -1.65 15.06
CA ALA A 130 -2.13 -0.68 14.49
C ALA A 130 -1.92 0.54 15.39
N LEU A 131 -2.98 1.05 16.02
CA LEU A 131 -2.93 2.23 16.89
C LEU A 131 -2.30 1.96 18.28
N LYS A 132 -2.02 0.70 18.63
CA LYS A 132 -1.14 0.37 19.77
C LYS A 132 0.32 0.59 19.42
N ILE A 133 0.69 0.44 18.15
CA ILE A 133 2.04 0.60 17.64
C ILE A 133 2.30 2.08 17.32
N ASP A 134 1.47 2.67 16.47
CA ASP A 134 1.50 4.11 16.17
C ASP A 134 0.17 4.75 16.56
N LYS A 135 0.15 5.33 17.75
CA LYS A 135 -1.07 5.94 18.34
C LYS A 135 -1.65 7.07 17.49
N ASN A 136 -0.83 7.73 16.69
CA ASN A 136 -1.19 8.94 15.96
C ASN A 136 -1.21 8.76 14.43
N HIS A 137 -1.22 7.53 13.96
CA HIS A 137 -1.30 7.25 12.52
C HIS A 137 -2.61 7.77 11.93
N GLN A 138 -2.53 8.88 11.23
CA GLN A 138 -3.68 9.67 10.79
C GLN A 138 -4.63 8.88 9.89
N SER A 139 -4.09 8.21 8.86
CA SER A 139 -4.92 7.46 7.89
C SER A 139 -5.68 6.30 8.57
N ILE A 140 -5.04 5.60 9.50
CA ILE A 140 -5.70 4.51 10.26
C ILE A 140 -6.80 5.06 11.17
N LEU A 141 -6.56 6.23 11.82
CA LEU A 141 -7.59 6.90 12.61
C LEU A 141 -8.78 7.31 11.75
N ILE A 142 -8.55 7.81 10.53
CA ILE A 142 -9.60 8.16 9.58
C ILE A 142 -10.41 6.92 9.19
N ASN A 143 -9.75 5.83 8.77
CA ASN A 143 -10.43 4.59 8.40
C ASN A 143 -11.26 4.04 9.56
N LYS A 144 -10.72 4.07 10.79
CA LYS A 144 -11.44 3.69 12.00
C LYS A 144 -12.66 4.58 12.23
N PHE A 145 -12.50 5.89 12.13
CA PHE A 145 -13.60 6.84 12.33
C PHE A 145 -14.73 6.59 11.33
N CYS A 146 -14.41 6.52 10.02
CA CYS A 146 -15.40 6.27 8.98
C CYS A 146 -16.12 4.93 9.20
N SER A 147 -15.38 3.88 9.59
CA SER A 147 -15.98 2.57 9.87
C SER A 147 -16.92 2.58 11.09
N LEU A 148 -16.56 3.33 12.14
CA LEU A 148 -17.44 3.49 13.31
C LEU A 148 -18.70 4.28 12.98
N VAL A 149 -18.64 5.24 12.06
CA VAL A 149 -19.82 5.94 11.55
C VAL A 149 -20.73 4.98 10.78
N GLU A 150 -20.19 4.18 9.87
CA GLU A 150 -20.95 3.16 9.13
C GLU A 150 -21.59 2.10 10.04
N LEU A 151 -20.95 1.78 11.16
CA LEU A 151 -21.46 0.87 12.19
C LEU A 151 -22.45 1.54 13.16
N ASN A 152 -22.77 2.82 12.98
CA ASN A 152 -23.59 3.61 13.91
C ASN A 152 -23.05 3.64 15.36
N SER A 153 -21.75 3.43 15.55
CA SER A 153 -21.09 3.42 16.86
C SER A 153 -20.70 4.84 17.30
N THR A 154 -21.71 5.71 17.44
CA THR A 154 -21.57 7.16 17.65
C THR A 154 -20.63 7.53 18.79
N LYS A 155 -20.71 6.84 19.94
CA LYS A 155 -19.88 7.13 21.12
C LYS A 155 -18.39 6.94 20.85
N GLU A 156 -18.04 5.86 20.13
CA GLU A 156 -16.65 5.55 19.79
C GLU A 156 -16.16 6.45 18.65
N ALA A 157 -17.00 6.71 17.65
CA ALA A 157 -16.70 7.61 16.56
C ALA A 157 -16.34 9.02 17.08
N LEU A 158 -17.11 9.56 18.03
CA LEU A 158 -16.84 10.85 18.66
C LEU A 158 -15.46 10.87 19.34
N LYS A 159 -15.07 9.83 20.08
CA LYS A 159 -13.74 9.76 20.70
C LYS A 159 -12.61 9.80 19.68
N VAL A 160 -12.78 9.09 18.54
CA VAL A 160 -11.78 9.09 17.46
C VAL A 160 -11.75 10.45 16.77
N LYS A 161 -12.91 11.08 16.54
CA LYS A 161 -13.04 12.44 15.97
C LYS A 161 -12.31 13.48 16.83
N GLU A 162 -12.51 13.46 18.14
CA GLU A 162 -11.78 14.36 19.06
C GLU A 162 -10.26 14.18 18.94
N LYS A 163 -9.79 12.96 18.81
CA LYS A 163 -8.37 12.67 18.62
C LYS A 163 -7.86 13.21 17.28
N LEU A 164 -8.61 13.05 16.19
CA LEU A 164 -8.26 13.59 14.88
C LEU A 164 -8.19 15.13 14.93
N LEU A 165 -9.16 15.79 15.58
CA LEU A 165 -9.15 17.24 15.78
C LEU A 165 -7.91 17.72 16.54
N ARG A 166 -7.49 17.02 17.61
CA ARG A 166 -6.25 17.33 18.35
C ARG A 166 -4.99 17.19 17.48
N LEU A 167 -5.03 16.35 16.44
CA LEU A 167 -3.95 16.19 15.46
C LEU A 167 -4.05 17.21 14.31
N GLY A 168 -4.98 18.17 14.36
CA GLY A 168 -5.17 19.20 13.35
C GLY A 168 -5.96 18.72 12.11
N LEU A 169 -6.62 17.56 12.19
CA LEU A 169 -7.40 17.00 11.09
C LEU A 169 -8.89 17.29 11.30
N ASN A 170 -9.46 18.06 10.37
CA ASN A 170 -10.88 18.39 10.39
C ASN A 170 -11.66 17.37 9.57
N CYS A 171 -12.35 16.44 10.23
CA CYS A 171 -13.25 15.49 9.59
C CYS A 171 -14.65 16.10 9.56
N ASN A 172 -14.95 16.84 8.49
CA ASN A 172 -16.33 17.30 8.20
C ASN A 172 -17.09 16.14 7.55
N ILE A 173 -17.66 15.27 8.38
CA ILE A 173 -18.66 14.27 8.00
C ILE A 173 -19.86 14.46 8.91
#